data_4833ff4b58558774061e48b2877dd703
#
_entry.id   4833ff4b58558774061e48b2877dd703
#
_cell.length_a   1.000
_cell.length_b   1.000
_cell.length_c   1.000
_cell.angle_alpha   90.00
_cell.angle_beta   90.00
_cell.angle_gamma   90.00
#
_symmetry.space_group_name_H-M   'P 1'
#
loop_
_entity.id
_entity.type
_entity.pdbx_description
1 polymer ?
#
loop_
_entity_poly.entity_id
_entity_poly.type
_entity_poly.pdbx_seq_one_letter_code
_entity_poly.pdbx_strand_id
1 'polypeptide(L)'
;ARFDEAVAGAARVLESADHLFDPQVFIDYTARIIELMGGDRALAEGPATEIYEEWAAHDHFALYDDVEATLRRLADRGFRIGLISNGHRSLTTFPSHFALDGLISVAVSSLDLGFMKPHPNIFRAALELAGVPAHAAVMVGDSYPHDVLGARAVGMRPVLIARGDRPTPEDPEMTVIRSLTELPDLL
;
A
#
# COMPACT_ATOMS: atom_id res chain seq x y z
N ALA A 1 -6.60 16.13 -12.43
CA ALA A 1 -6.71 15.55 -13.78
C ALA A 1 -5.34 15.22 -14.37
N ARG A 2 -4.51 16.21 -14.71
CA ARG A 2 -3.22 15.96 -15.41
C ARG A 2 -2.21 15.16 -14.55
N PHE A 3 -2.15 15.42 -13.26
CA PHE A 3 -1.29 14.68 -12.33
C PHE A 3 -1.75 13.22 -12.18
N ASP A 4 -3.02 12.98 -11.99
CA ASP A 4 -3.58 11.63 -11.85
C ASP A 4 -3.37 10.79 -13.11
N GLU A 5 -3.47 11.41 -14.28
CA GLU A 5 -3.17 10.78 -15.58
C GLU A 5 -1.68 10.41 -15.69
N ALA A 6 -0.78 11.30 -15.21
CA ALA A 6 0.65 11.05 -15.20
C ALA A 6 1.02 9.91 -14.24
N VAL A 7 0.44 9.89 -13.04
CA VAL A 7 0.59 8.82 -12.05
C VAL A 7 0.14 7.47 -12.64
N ALA A 8 -1.05 7.43 -13.24
CA ALA A 8 -1.55 6.22 -13.89
C ALA A 8 -0.66 5.77 -15.06
N GLY A 9 -0.16 6.72 -15.87
CA GLY A 9 0.74 6.44 -16.99
C GLY A 9 2.13 5.97 -16.57
N ALA A 10 2.59 6.33 -15.37
CA ALA A 10 3.88 5.90 -14.83
C ALA A 10 3.79 4.54 -14.10
N ALA A 11 2.60 4.05 -13.75
CA ALA A 11 2.40 2.87 -12.89
C ALA A 11 3.14 1.62 -13.37
N ARG A 12 3.34 1.46 -14.69
CA ARG A 12 4.10 0.33 -15.27
C ARG A 12 5.56 0.27 -14.83
N VAL A 13 6.14 1.38 -14.41
CA VAL A 13 7.52 1.41 -13.89
C VAL A 13 7.64 0.63 -12.58
N LEU A 14 6.57 0.58 -11.79
CA LEU A 14 6.52 -0.18 -10.54
C LEU A 14 6.31 -1.69 -10.75
N GLU A 15 5.99 -2.12 -11.97
CA GLU A 15 5.81 -3.52 -12.34
C GLU A 15 7.17 -4.16 -12.66
N SER A 16 8.07 -4.26 -11.67
CA SER A 16 9.33 -4.99 -11.84
C SER A 16 9.06 -6.49 -11.90
N ALA A 17 9.76 -7.21 -12.80
CA ALA A 17 9.52 -8.64 -13.03
C ALA A 17 9.71 -9.49 -11.75
N ASP A 18 10.59 -9.06 -10.84
CA ASP A 18 10.96 -9.84 -9.65
C ASP A 18 10.29 -9.33 -8.37
N HIS A 19 9.60 -8.18 -8.42
CA HIS A 19 9.00 -7.51 -7.27
C HIS A 19 9.95 -7.38 -6.06
N LEU A 20 11.23 -7.21 -6.34
CA LEU A 20 12.25 -6.88 -5.35
C LEU A 20 12.25 -5.37 -5.09
N PHE A 21 12.48 -5.00 -3.85
CA PHE A 21 12.63 -3.59 -3.51
C PHE A 21 13.94 -3.05 -4.08
N ASP A 22 13.83 -2.03 -4.92
CA ASP A 22 14.93 -1.25 -5.44
C ASP A 22 14.56 0.24 -5.36
N PRO A 23 15.32 1.07 -4.64
CA PRO A 23 15.12 2.52 -4.63
C PRO A 23 15.00 3.14 -6.02
N GLN A 24 15.78 2.64 -6.99
CA GLN A 24 15.78 3.16 -8.34
C GLN A 24 14.41 3.05 -9.03
N VAL A 25 13.65 2.00 -8.74
CA VAL A 25 12.29 1.83 -9.29
C VAL A 25 11.37 2.99 -8.88
N PHE A 26 11.48 3.49 -7.65
CA PHE A 26 10.68 4.63 -7.19
C PHE A 26 11.17 5.96 -7.76
N ILE A 27 12.49 6.12 -7.93
CA ILE A 27 13.08 7.29 -8.59
C ILE A 27 12.65 7.32 -10.05
N ASP A 28 12.74 6.21 -10.77
CA ASP A 28 12.32 6.08 -12.17
C ASP A 28 10.82 6.33 -12.34
N TYR A 29 10.01 5.84 -11.40
CA TYR A 29 8.57 6.11 -11.37
C TYR A 29 8.28 7.61 -11.25
N THR A 30 8.97 8.28 -10.32
CA THR A 30 8.81 9.73 -10.11
C THR A 30 9.32 10.53 -11.29
N ALA A 31 10.46 10.15 -11.86
CA ALA A 31 11.01 10.77 -13.08
C ALA A 31 10.03 10.63 -14.26
N ARG A 32 9.38 9.48 -14.38
CA ARG A 32 8.35 9.25 -15.40
C ARG A 32 7.10 10.13 -15.20
N ILE A 33 6.69 10.37 -13.97
CA ILE A 33 5.60 11.32 -13.67
C ILE A 33 6.00 12.72 -14.11
N ILE A 34 7.21 13.18 -13.76
CA ILE A 34 7.75 14.49 -14.16
C ILE A 34 7.73 14.64 -15.68
N GLU A 35 8.20 13.63 -16.43
CA GLU A 35 8.19 13.61 -17.88
C GLU A 35 6.75 13.72 -18.45
N LEU A 36 5.81 12.93 -17.95
CA LEU A 36 4.41 12.94 -18.39
C LEU A 36 3.70 14.26 -18.07
N MET A 37 4.18 14.98 -17.06
CA MET A 37 3.72 16.34 -16.76
C MET A 37 4.36 17.42 -17.65
N GLY A 38 5.30 17.05 -18.51
CA GLY A 38 5.96 17.95 -19.46
C GLY A 38 7.35 18.40 -19.05
N GLY A 39 7.95 17.76 -18.03
CA GLY A 39 9.37 17.95 -17.69
C GLY A 39 10.31 17.32 -18.70
N ASP A 40 11.55 17.78 -18.72
CA ASP A 40 12.61 17.20 -19.56
C ASP A 40 13.10 15.88 -18.92
N ARG A 41 13.00 14.79 -19.68
CA ARG A 41 13.45 13.47 -19.25
C ARG A 41 14.93 13.44 -18.87
N ALA A 42 15.78 14.19 -19.58
CA ALA A 42 17.22 14.21 -19.32
C ALA A 42 17.57 14.90 -18.00
N LEU A 43 16.65 15.70 -17.45
CA LEU A 43 16.83 16.44 -16.19
C LEU A 43 15.94 15.93 -15.06
N ALA A 44 15.13 14.87 -15.30
CA ALA A 44 14.12 14.43 -14.35
C ALA A 44 14.69 13.59 -13.17
N GLU A 45 15.85 12.96 -13.33
CA GLU A 45 16.42 12.05 -12.30
C GLU A 45 16.80 12.80 -11.01
N GLY A 46 17.45 13.96 -11.11
CA GLY A 46 17.82 14.76 -9.93
C GLY A 46 16.61 15.16 -9.08
N PRO A 47 15.61 15.87 -9.65
CA PRO A 47 14.38 16.18 -8.93
C PRO A 47 13.61 14.94 -8.44
N ALA A 48 13.63 13.82 -9.18
CA ALA A 48 13.00 12.59 -8.75
C ALA A 48 13.67 11.98 -7.51
N THR A 49 15.01 12.06 -7.44
CA THR A 49 15.79 11.63 -6.28
C THR A 49 15.49 12.50 -5.06
N GLU A 50 15.44 13.82 -5.23
CA GLU A 50 15.08 14.75 -4.15
C GLU A 50 13.65 14.45 -3.62
N ILE A 51 12.70 14.24 -4.51
CA ILE A 51 11.32 13.85 -4.13
C ILE A 51 11.32 12.49 -3.40
N TYR A 52 12.09 11.52 -3.88
CA TYR A 52 12.21 10.21 -3.23
C TYR A 52 12.71 10.34 -1.79
N GLU A 53 13.75 11.13 -1.55
CA GLU A 53 14.32 11.38 -0.22
C GLU A 53 13.33 12.11 0.69
N GLU A 54 12.70 13.16 0.18
CA GLU A 54 11.74 13.98 0.93
C GLU A 54 10.51 13.18 1.35
N TRP A 55 10.01 12.32 0.47
CA TRP A 55 8.82 11.49 0.74
C TRP A 55 9.09 10.28 1.63
N ALA A 56 10.32 10.08 2.09
CA ALA A 56 10.61 9.12 3.15
C ALA A 56 9.99 9.53 4.50
N ALA A 57 9.76 10.83 4.72
CA ALA A 57 9.08 11.33 5.91
C ALA A 57 7.57 11.06 5.88
N HIS A 58 6.97 10.86 7.07
CA HIS A 58 5.52 10.68 7.22
C HIS A 58 4.72 11.99 7.10
N ASP A 59 5.39 13.14 7.22
CA ASP A 59 4.78 14.47 7.26
C ASP A 59 4.00 14.85 5.98
N HIS A 60 4.29 14.17 4.87
CA HIS A 60 3.59 14.35 3.59
C HIS A 60 2.31 13.53 3.45
N PHE A 61 1.92 12.81 4.50
CA PHE A 61 0.76 11.92 4.48
C PHE A 61 -0.25 12.33 5.53
N ALA A 62 -1.50 12.05 5.25
CA ALA A 62 -2.60 12.18 6.19
C ALA A 62 -3.45 10.92 6.16
N LEU A 63 -4.02 10.56 7.30
CA LEU A 63 -5.01 9.51 7.35
C LEU A 63 -6.32 9.99 6.73
N TYR A 64 -7.05 9.09 6.09
CA TYR A 64 -8.45 9.33 5.77
C TYR A 64 -9.27 9.38 7.06
N ASP A 65 -10.35 10.15 7.06
CA ASP A 65 -11.20 10.40 8.23
C ASP A 65 -11.82 9.12 8.83
N ASP A 66 -11.95 8.07 8.03
CA ASP A 66 -12.54 6.80 8.43
C ASP A 66 -11.53 5.81 9.05
N VAL A 67 -10.23 6.13 9.09
CA VAL A 67 -9.18 5.18 9.50
C VAL A 67 -9.24 4.94 11.00
N GLU A 68 -9.01 5.96 11.81
CA GLU A 68 -8.84 5.80 13.26
C GLU A 68 -10.04 5.13 13.91
N ALA A 69 -11.24 5.64 13.63
CA ALA A 69 -12.48 5.10 14.20
C ALA A 69 -12.72 3.63 13.81
N THR A 70 -12.43 3.28 12.54
CA THR A 70 -12.59 1.90 12.07
C THR A 70 -11.58 0.96 12.71
N LEU A 71 -10.29 1.36 12.79
CA LEU A 71 -9.27 0.54 13.42
C LEU A 71 -9.56 0.29 14.90
N ARG A 72 -10.03 1.31 15.64
CA ARG A 72 -10.48 1.15 17.04
C ARG A 72 -11.64 0.16 17.15
N ARG A 73 -12.67 0.30 16.32
CA ARG A 73 -13.81 -0.63 16.29
C ARG A 73 -13.40 -2.06 16.02
N LEU A 74 -12.42 -2.28 15.13
CA LEU A 74 -11.88 -3.61 14.84
C LEU A 74 -11.06 -4.15 16.03
N ALA A 75 -10.20 -3.33 16.63
CA ALA A 75 -9.41 -3.71 17.81
C ALA A 75 -10.32 -4.08 18.99
N ASP A 76 -11.39 -3.33 19.25
CA ASP A 76 -12.39 -3.60 20.31
C ASP A 76 -13.10 -4.96 20.08
N ARG A 77 -13.19 -5.43 18.82
CA ARG A 77 -13.71 -6.75 18.46
C ARG A 77 -12.66 -7.86 18.52
N GLY A 78 -11.43 -7.53 18.91
CA GLY A 78 -10.34 -8.49 19.06
C GLY A 78 -9.54 -8.77 17.79
N PHE A 79 -9.74 -8.00 16.71
CA PHE A 79 -8.91 -8.13 15.52
C PHE A 79 -7.51 -7.57 15.75
N ARG A 80 -6.50 -8.30 15.29
CA ARG A 80 -5.14 -7.78 15.16
C ARG A 80 -5.00 -7.00 13.86
N ILE A 81 -4.40 -5.82 13.92
CA ILE A 81 -4.27 -4.92 12.77
C ILE A 81 -2.80 -4.87 12.36
N GLY A 82 -2.55 -5.07 11.08
CA GLY A 82 -1.23 -4.98 10.47
C GLY A 82 -1.20 -4.02 9.29
N LEU A 83 -0.02 -3.50 8.97
CA LEU A 83 0.27 -2.70 7.79
C LEU A 83 1.24 -3.43 6.88
N ILE A 84 0.96 -3.45 5.58
CA ILE A 84 1.88 -3.91 4.54
C ILE A 84 1.98 -2.81 3.48
N SER A 85 3.15 -2.23 3.28
CA SER A 85 3.35 -1.12 2.36
C SER A 85 4.44 -1.37 1.34
N ASN A 86 4.13 -1.11 0.05
CA ASN A 86 5.16 -0.87 -0.95
C ASN A 86 5.59 0.59 -0.82
N GLY A 87 6.81 0.81 -0.36
CA GLY A 87 7.32 2.16 -0.16
C GLY A 87 8.75 2.15 0.32
N HIS A 88 9.39 3.30 0.23
CA HIS A 88 10.79 3.53 0.58
C HIS A 88 10.97 4.11 1.99
N ARG A 89 9.99 3.89 2.87
CA ARG A 89 10.06 4.31 4.29
C ARG A 89 9.85 3.13 5.20
N SER A 90 10.53 3.13 6.34
CA SER A 90 10.22 2.22 7.42
C SER A 90 8.89 2.59 8.06
N LEU A 91 8.09 1.58 8.40
CA LEU A 91 6.81 1.79 9.10
C LEU A 91 6.96 1.78 10.63
N THR A 92 8.19 1.72 11.15
CA THR A 92 8.45 1.63 12.60
C THR A 92 7.86 2.81 13.38
N THR A 93 7.92 4.01 12.84
CA THR A 93 7.41 5.23 13.47
C THR A 93 6.01 5.63 13.00
N PHE A 94 5.44 4.90 12.03
CA PHE A 94 4.13 5.21 11.47
C PHE A 94 3.01 5.22 12.52
N PRO A 95 2.90 4.21 13.42
CA PRO A 95 1.84 4.22 14.43
C PRO A 95 1.90 5.44 15.35
N SER A 96 3.10 5.80 15.84
CA SER A 96 3.25 6.95 16.74
C SER A 96 3.04 8.28 16.04
N HIS A 97 3.49 8.42 14.78
CA HIS A 97 3.27 9.64 14.00
C HIS A 97 1.78 9.95 13.81
N PHE A 98 0.96 8.92 13.60
CA PHE A 98 -0.48 9.05 13.37
C PHE A 98 -1.35 8.77 14.61
N ALA A 99 -0.78 8.73 15.81
CA ALA A 99 -1.49 8.42 17.06
C ALA A 99 -2.27 7.07 17.01
N LEU A 100 -1.73 6.09 16.31
CA LEU A 100 -2.27 4.73 16.19
C LEU A 100 -1.53 3.72 17.09
N ASP A 101 -0.78 4.22 18.09
CA ASP A 101 -0.06 3.38 19.04
C ASP A 101 -1.02 2.42 19.74
N GLY A 102 -0.61 1.16 19.83
CA GLY A 102 -1.42 0.10 20.42
C GLY A 102 -2.53 -0.45 19.49
N LEU A 103 -2.84 0.21 18.38
CA LEU A 103 -3.78 -0.32 17.37
C LEU A 103 -3.06 -1.18 16.33
N ILE A 104 -1.89 -0.74 15.87
CA ILE A 104 -1.11 -1.45 14.86
C ILE A 104 -0.14 -2.39 15.57
N SER A 105 -0.31 -3.69 15.37
CA SER A 105 0.52 -4.72 16.00
C SER A 105 1.60 -5.28 15.07
N VAL A 106 1.46 -5.09 13.76
CA VAL A 106 2.40 -5.55 12.73
C VAL A 106 2.58 -4.44 11.70
N ALA A 107 3.82 -4.15 11.33
CA ALA A 107 4.13 -3.20 10.27
C ALA A 107 5.27 -3.76 9.42
N VAL A 108 5.04 -3.92 8.12
CA VAL A 108 5.99 -4.49 7.16
C VAL A 108 6.08 -3.56 5.96
N SER A 109 7.26 -3.05 5.68
CA SER A 109 7.52 -2.28 4.46
C SER A 109 8.41 -3.05 3.49
N SER A 110 8.29 -2.73 2.20
CA SER A 110 9.19 -3.28 1.19
C SER A 110 10.63 -2.84 1.39
N LEU A 111 10.86 -1.64 1.95
CA LEU A 111 12.19 -1.17 2.32
C LEU A 111 12.86 -2.10 3.34
N ASP A 112 12.13 -2.45 4.42
CA ASP A 112 12.69 -3.23 5.51
C ASP A 112 12.88 -4.71 5.14
N LEU A 113 12.02 -5.22 4.24
CA LEU A 113 12.00 -6.65 3.90
C LEU A 113 12.71 -7.01 2.59
N GLY A 114 12.88 -6.06 1.66
CA GLY A 114 13.47 -6.29 0.35
C GLY A 114 12.50 -6.85 -0.70
N PHE A 115 11.21 -7.04 -0.38
CA PHE A 115 10.17 -7.53 -1.29
C PHE A 115 9.01 -6.56 -1.38
N MET A 116 8.51 -6.29 -2.59
CA MET A 116 7.31 -5.48 -2.83
C MET A 116 6.09 -6.37 -3.08
N LYS A 117 4.90 -5.93 -2.67
CA LYS A 117 3.64 -6.55 -3.14
C LYS A 117 3.60 -6.47 -4.68
N PRO A 118 3.17 -7.53 -5.38
CA PRO A 118 2.49 -8.74 -4.92
C PRO A 118 3.42 -9.91 -4.55
N HIS A 119 4.73 -9.72 -4.37
CA HIS A 119 5.63 -10.82 -4.00
C HIS A 119 5.14 -11.52 -2.73
N PRO A 120 5.01 -12.87 -2.71
CA PRO A 120 4.39 -13.60 -1.61
C PRO A 120 5.12 -13.45 -0.27
N ASN A 121 6.41 -13.18 -0.28
CA ASN A 121 7.20 -13.08 0.95
C ASN A 121 6.80 -11.91 1.84
N ILE A 122 6.35 -10.77 1.28
CA ILE A 122 5.93 -9.63 2.09
C ILE A 122 4.65 -9.96 2.88
N PHE A 123 3.72 -10.71 2.27
CA PHE A 123 2.50 -11.17 2.96
C PHE A 123 2.81 -12.25 4.00
N ARG A 124 3.67 -13.22 3.65
CA ARG A 124 4.08 -14.27 4.59
C ARG A 124 4.76 -13.72 5.83
N ALA A 125 5.66 -12.73 5.66
CA ALA A 125 6.30 -12.06 6.78
C ALA A 125 5.29 -11.37 7.70
N ALA A 126 4.30 -10.68 7.13
CA ALA A 126 3.24 -10.05 7.91
C ALA A 126 2.38 -11.09 8.66
N LEU A 127 2.03 -12.21 8.04
CA LEU A 127 1.29 -13.31 8.66
C LEU A 127 2.08 -13.96 9.80
N GLU A 128 3.37 -14.18 9.61
CA GLU A 128 4.28 -14.73 10.62
C GLU A 128 4.37 -13.81 11.84
N LEU A 129 4.61 -12.51 11.61
CA LEU A 129 4.64 -11.51 12.67
C LEU A 129 3.29 -11.38 13.39
N ALA A 130 2.19 -11.50 12.68
CA ALA A 130 0.85 -11.52 13.25
C ALA A 130 0.56 -12.82 14.02
N GLY A 131 1.29 -13.90 13.75
CA GLY A 131 1.04 -15.22 14.33
C GLY A 131 -0.32 -15.81 13.93
N VAL A 132 -0.74 -15.60 12.67
CA VAL A 132 -2.04 -16.08 12.16
C VAL A 132 -1.87 -16.81 10.81
N PRO A 133 -2.69 -17.85 10.55
CA PRO A 133 -2.68 -18.50 9.25
C PRO A 133 -3.35 -17.60 8.20
N ALA A 134 -2.97 -17.77 6.93
CA ALA A 134 -3.44 -16.91 5.84
C ALA A 134 -4.97 -16.86 5.71
N HIS A 135 -5.65 -18.00 5.87
CA HIS A 135 -7.12 -18.07 5.78
C HIS A 135 -7.87 -17.31 6.89
N ALA A 136 -7.17 -16.97 7.98
CA ALA A 136 -7.72 -16.16 9.08
C ALA A 136 -7.38 -14.66 8.94
N ALA A 137 -6.74 -14.28 7.85
CA ALA A 137 -6.35 -12.90 7.59
C ALA A 137 -7.08 -12.31 6.39
N VAL A 138 -7.38 -11.02 6.49
CA VAL A 138 -7.97 -10.22 5.42
C VAL A 138 -6.97 -9.16 5.00
N MET A 139 -6.68 -9.07 3.71
CA MET A 139 -5.91 -7.97 3.12
C MET A 139 -6.85 -6.93 2.57
N VAL A 140 -6.75 -5.69 3.05
CA VAL A 140 -7.49 -4.55 2.52
C VAL A 140 -6.49 -3.62 1.84
N GLY A 141 -6.69 -3.38 0.55
CA GLY A 141 -5.81 -2.51 -0.21
C GLY A 141 -6.49 -1.91 -1.43
N ASP A 142 -5.88 -0.90 -2.04
CA ASP A 142 -6.44 -0.15 -3.16
C ASP A 142 -5.89 -0.57 -4.53
N SER A 143 -4.93 -1.49 -4.55
CA SER A 143 -4.31 -1.99 -5.77
C SER A 143 -4.76 -3.42 -6.07
N TYR A 144 -5.51 -3.61 -7.16
CA TYR A 144 -5.90 -4.93 -7.59
C TYR A 144 -4.69 -5.86 -7.85
N PRO A 145 -3.67 -5.47 -8.66
CA PRO A 145 -2.53 -6.34 -8.92
C PRO A 145 -1.65 -6.59 -7.70
N HIS A 146 -1.43 -5.58 -6.86
CA HIS A 146 -0.50 -5.69 -5.75
C HIS A 146 -1.14 -6.26 -4.48
N ASP A 147 -2.34 -5.81 -4.13
CA ASP A 147 -3.00 -6.20 -2.87
C ASP A 147 -3.90 -7.41 -3.06
N VAL A 148 -4.81 -7.36 -4.05
CA VAL A 148 -5.81 -8.41 -4.22
C VAL A 148 -5.18 -9.70 -4.73
N LEU A 149 -4.45 -9.63 -5.86
CA LEU A 149 -3.81 -10.82 -6.42
C LEU A 149 -2.70 -11.36 -5.53
N GLY A 150 -1.92 -10.46 -4.89
CA GLY A 150 -0.87 -10.87 -3.96
C GLY A 150 -1.41 -11.59 -2.72
N ALA A 151 -2.50 -11.09 -2.13
CA ALA A 151 -3.17 -11.73 -1.00
C ALA A 151 -3.75 -13.10 -1.36
N ARG A 152 -4.44 -13.20 -2.52
CA ARG A 152 -4.97 -14.49 -3.02
C ARG A 152 -3.87 -15.54 -3.21
N ALA A 153 -2.73 -15.12 -3.75
CA ALA A 153 -1.60 -16.03 -4.00
C ALA A 153 -1.05 -16.70 -2.73
N VAL A 154 -1.25 -16.10 -1.56
CA VAL A 154 -0.85 -16.67 -0.27
C VAL A 154 -2.01 -17.24 0.55
N GLY A 155 -3.24 -17.19 0.02
CA GLY A 155 -4.44 -17.75 0.68
C GLY A 155 -5.11 -16.80 1.69
N MET A 156 -4.83 -15.51 1.65
CA MET A 156 -5.56 -14.49 2.40
C MET A 156 -6.86 -14.12 1.67
N ARG A 157 -7.88 -13.67 2.40
CA ARG A 157 -9.09 -13.08 1.82
C ARG A 157 -8.82 -11.62 1.44
N PRO A 158 -8.87 -11.23 0.15
CA PRO A 158 -8.68 -9.85 -0.24
C PRO A 158 -9.99 -9.05 -0.16
N VAL A 159 -9.87 -7.76 0.11
CA VAL A 159 -10.90 -6.73 0.00
C VAL A 159 -10.30 -5.54 -0.72
N LEU A 160 -10.85 -5.16 -1.86
CA LEU A 160 -10.44 -3.96 -2.59
C LEU A 160 -11.13 -2.74 -2.01
N ILE A 161 -10.36 -1.74 -1.57
CA ILE A 161 -10.91 -0.45 -1.22
C ILE A 161 -10.78 0.50 -2.42
N ALA A 162 -11.89 0.83 -3.05
CA ALA A 162 -11.94 1.70 -4.23
C ALA A 162 -12.58 3.04 -3.87
N ARG A 163 -11.80 3.95 -3.29
CA ARG A 163 -12.26 5.28 -2.87
C ARG A 163 -12.61 6.16 -4.06
N GLY A 164 -13.67 6.95 -3.93
CA GLY A 164 -14.17 7.81 -5.00
C GLY A 164 -14.68 7.02 -6.20
N ASP A 165 -14.55 7.60 -7.39
CA ASP A 165 -15.05 7.05 -8.66
C ASP A 165 -14.01 6.17 -9.39
N ARG A 166 -13.05 5.59 -8.66
CA ARG A 166 -12.06 4.70 -9.28
C ARG A 166 -12.76 3.48 -9.90
N PRO A 167 -12.48 3.17 -11.17
CA PRO A 167 -13.00 1.96 -11.80
C PRO A 167 -12.44 0.74 -11.08
N THR A 168 -13.29 -0.27 -10.91
CA THR A 168 -12.91 -1.55 -10.33
C THR A 168 -12.78 -2.60 -11.44
N PRO A 169 -11.82 -3.51 -11.34
CA PRO A 169 -11.72 -4.63 -12.27
C PRO A 169 -12.99 -5.51 -12.25
N GLU A 170 -13.30 -6.12 -13.37
CA GLU A 170 -14.37 -7.12 -13.47
C GLU A 170 -13.87 -8.44 -12.87
N ASP A 171 -14.17 -8.65 -11.60
CA ASP A 171 -13.82 -9.86 -10.85
C ASP A 171 -15.00 -10.21 -9.93
N PRO A 172 -15.82 -11.24 -10.29
CA PRO A 172 -17.04 -11.57 -9.56
C PRO A 172 -16.79 -12.11 -8.14
N GLU A 173 -15.57 -12.55 -7.84
CA GLU A 173 -15.19 -13.05 -6.51
C GLU A 173 -14.58 -11.97 -5.60
N MET A 174 -14.49 -10.74 -6.12
CA MET A 174 -13.85 -9.65 -5.38
C MET A 174 -14.85 -8.90 -4.50
N THR A 175 -14.54 -8.81 -3.21
CA THR A 175 -15.23 -7.88 -2.31
C THR A 175 -14.68 -6.48 -2.51
N VAL A 176 -15.55 -5.52 -2.79
CA VAL A 176 -15.20 -4.10 -2.95
C VAL A 176 -15.89 -3.28 -1.89
N ILE A 177 -15.12 -2.38 -1.23
CA ILE A 177 -15.65 -1.35 -0.34
C ILE A 177 -15.24 0.04 -0.85
N ARG A 178 -15.99 1.06 -0.47
CA ARG A 178 -15.68 2.46 -0.81
C ARG A 178 -15.12 3.22 0.40
N SER A 179 -15.39 2.73 1.60
CA SER A 179 -14.89 3.27 2.87
C SER A 179 -14.48 2.13 3.80
N LEU A 180 -13.50 2.38 4.65
CA LEU A 180 -13.13 1.43 5.70
C LEU A 180 -14.27 1.20 6.71
N THR A 181 -15.21 2.14 6.83
CA THR A 181 -16.38 1.97 7.70
C THR A 181 -17.26 0.77 7.37
N GLU A 182 -17.19 0.26 6.13
CA GLU A 182 -17.89 -0.94 5.69
C GLU A 182 -17.23 -2.24 6.15
N LEU A 183 -15.92 -2.19 6.44
CA LEU A 183 -15.13 -3.39 6.73
C LEU A 183 -15.61 -4.16 7.97
N PRO A 184 -15.96 -3.52 9.11
CA PRO A 184 -16.42 -4.26 10.29
C PRO A 184 -17.67 -5.11 10.06
N ASP A 185 -18.50 -4.76 9.10
CA ASP A 185 -19.75 -5.49 8.81
C ASP A 185 -19.51 -6.68 7.86
N LEU A 186 -18.31 -6.77 7.26
CA LEU A 186 -17.86 -7.87 6.42
C LEU A 186 -17.08 -8.96 7.19
N LEU A 187 -16.64 -8.64 8.42
CA LEU A 187 -15.85 -9.46 9.31
C LEU A 187 -16.68 -9.93 10.51
#